data_bab2365cba584400fe82a87c097bc170
#
_entry.id   bab2365cba584400fe82a87c097bc170
#
_cell.length_a   1.000
_cell.length_b   1.000
_cell.length_c   1.000
_cell.angle_alpha   90.00
_cell.angle_beta   90.00
_cell.angle_gamma   90.00
#
_symmetry.space_group_name_H-M   'P 1'
#
loop_
_entity.id
_entity.type
_entity.pdbx_description
1 polymer ?
#
loop_
_entity_poly.entity_id
_entity_poly.type
_entity_poly.pdbx_seq_one_letter_code
_entity_poly.pdbx_strand_id
1 'polypeptide(L)'
;TVYQADWSLATITVQIGRSPLLQLPLSTFPELGDQIWGLVLPTRPDGSEPVFLSTGSEQGPVQVFDSDGGLITNLRPGAEGAEVQGLPLRVVEIMPASGLLLKRDPGVPLVYAGFAITLLGGGLSMVATRQIWAVAETQQAKLHVGGLCNRNLAGFATELPQLINRVDALHG
;
A
#
# COMPACT_ATOMS: atom_id res chain seq x y z
N THR A 1 1.17 -3.61 -4.58
CA THR A 1 0.16 -3.89 -3.54
C THR A 1 0.51 -3.07 -2.33
N VAL A 2 -0.34 -2.15 -1.94
CA VAL A 2 -0.16 -1.30 -0.76
C VAL A 2 -1.12 -1.80 0.30
N TYR A 3 -0.62 -2.04 1.49
CA TYR A 3 -1.42 -2.40 2.66
C TYR A 3 -1.44 -1.20 3.60
N GLN A 4 -2.62 -0.77 3.96
CA GLN A 4 -2.83 0.19 5.03
C GLN A 4 -3.59 -0.54 6.13
N ALA A 5 -3.00 -0.60 7.31
CA ALA A 5 -3.65 -1.14 8.49
C ALA A 5 -4.26 0.01 9.28
N ASP A 6 -5.55 -0.08 9.54
CA ASP A 6 -6.25 0.80 10.47
C ASP A 6 -6.68 -0.03 11.69
N TRP A 7 -6.51 0.54 12.88
CA TRP A 7 -6.81 -0.14 14.13
C TRP A 7 -8.08 0.44 14.72
N SER A 8 -9.07 -0.40 14.96
CA SER A 8 -10.34 0.01 15.52
C SER A 8 -10.90 -1.06 16.46
N LEU A 9 -11.75 -0.66 17.38
CA LEU A 9 -12.56 -1.60 18.15
C LEU A 9 -13.79 -1.98 17.32
N ALA A 10 -14.00 -3.27 17.08
CA ALA A 10 -15.04 -3.73 16.18
C ALA A 10 -16.33 -4.12 16.87
N THR A 11 -16.22 -4.92 17.93
CA THR A 11 -17.39 -5.51 18.59
C THR A 11 -17.19 -5.56 20.09
N ILE A 12 -18.30 -5.41 20.79
CA ILE A 12 -18.40 -5.65 22.23
C ILE A 12 -19.32 -6.84 22.48
N THR A 13 -18.89 -7.77 23.31
CA THR A 13 -19.69 -8.90 23.74
C THR A 13 -20.28 -8.57 25.10
N VAL A 14 -21.60 -8.48 25.17
CA VAL A 14 -22.34 -8.17 26.39
C VAL A 14 -23.29 -9.31 26.77
N GLN A 15 -23.59 -9.41 28.03
CA GLN A 15 -24.61 -10.30 28.58
C GLN A 15 -25.58 -9.49 29.44
N ILE A 16 -26.84 -9.63 29.15
CA ILE A 16 -27.91 -8.98 29.89
C ILE A 16 -28.65 -10.06 30.74
N GLY A 17 -28.44 -10.01 32.02
CA GLY A 17 -29.03 -11.01 32.93
C GLY A 17 -28.61 -12.42 32.61
N ARG A 18 -29.60 -13.28 32.29
CA ARG A 18 -29.38 -14.67 31.88
C ARG A 18 -29.51 -14.89 30.38
N SER A 19 -29.47 -13.81 29.59
CA SER A 19 -29.52 -13.91 28.12
C SER A 19 -28.27 -14.61 27.58
N PRO A 20 -28.34 -15.16 26.35
CA PRO A 20 -27.13 -15.54 25.61
C PRO A 20 -26.22 -14.34 25.40
N LEU A 21 -24.96 -14.60 25.10
CA LEU A 21 -23.98 -13.57 24.78
C LEU A 21 -24.39 -12.86 23.49
N LEU A 22 -24.41 -11.54 23.53
CA LEU A 22 -24.76 -10.70 22.40
C LEU A 22 -23.47 -10.00 21.92
N GLN A 23 -23.12 -10.20 20.66
CA GLN A 23 -22.06 -9.48 20.00
C GLN A 23 -22.66 -8.29 19.26
N LEU A 24 -22.26 -7.10 19.64
CA LEU A 24 -22.79 -5.85 19.11
C LEU A 24 -21.65 -5.04 18.47
N PRO A 25 -21.88 -4.43 17.30
CA PRO A 25 -20.87 -3.61 16.66
C PRO A 25 -20.66 -2.31 17.45
N LEU A 26 -19.41 -1.88 17.57
CA LEU A 26 -19.04 -0.57 18.08
C LEU A 26 -18.95 0.43 16.92
N SER A 27 -19.42 1.64 17.17
CA SER A 27 -19.31 2.77 16.25
C SER A 27 -18.36 3.81 16.82
N THR A 28 -17.67 4.53 15.93
CA THR A 28 -16.82 5.64 16.35
C THR A 28 -17.65 6.91 16.55
N PHE A 29 -17.32 7.67 17.58
CA PHE A 29 -17.96 8.93 17.91
C PHE A 29 -16.90 10.04 17.92
N PRO A 30 -16.53 10.58 16.74
CA PRO A 30 -15.49 11.59 16.62
C PRO A 30 -15.84 12.90 17.33
N GLU A 31 -17.11 13.14 17.58
CA GLU A 31 -17.60 14.30 18.33
C GLU A 31 -17.20 14.25 19.82
N LEU A 32 -16.97 13.04 20.35
CA LEU A 32 -16.58 12.83 21.75
C LEU A 32 -15.06 12.65 21.91
N GLY A 33 -14.33 12.41 20.82
CA GLY A 33 -12.87 12.25 20.79
C GLY A 33 -12.39 11.30 19.68
N ASP A 34 -11.13 11.44 19.31
CA ASP A 34 -10.54 10.74 18.16
C ASP A 34 -10.46 9.20 18.30
N GLN A 35 -10.59 8.69 19.52
CA GLN A 35 -10.46 7.25 19.81
C GLN A 35 -11.56 6.76 20.75
N ILE A 36 -12.79 7.27 20.61
CA ILE A 36 -13.93 6.84 21.40
C ILE A 36 -14.84 5.98 20.54
N TRP A 37 -15.03 4.75 20.98
CA TRP A 37 -15.98 3.82 20.40
C TRP A 37 -17.15 3.65 21.35
N GLY A 38 -18.33 3.54 20.80
CA GLY A 38 -19.51 3.43 21.60
C GLY A 38 -20.63 2.64 20.95
N LEU A 39 -21.62 2.37 21.75
CA LEU A 39 -22.83 1.67 21.37
C LEU A 39 -24.01 2.22 22.17
N VAL A 40 -25.12 2.44 21.48
CA VAL A 40 -26.40 2.75 22.13
C VAL A 40 -27.16 1.44 22.35
N LEU A 41 -27.45 1.11 23.59
CA LEU A 41 -28.18 -0.08 23.98
C LEU A 41 -29.55 0.29 24.54
N PRO A 42 -30.66 -0.13 23.92
CA PRO A 42 -31.98 0.07 24.50
C PRO A 42 -32.14 -0.83 25.75
N THR A 43 -32.58 -0.26 26.86
CA THR A 43 -32.80 -1.00 28.10
C THR A 43 -34.19 -1.58 28.21
N ARG A 44 -35.14 -1.08 27.42
CA ARG A 44 -36.52 -1.53 27.37
C ARG A 44 -36.94 -2.01 25.98
N PRO A 45 -37.91 -2.93 25.89
CA PRO A 45 -38.39 -3.44 24.59
C PRO A 45 -39.02 -2.40 23.68
N ASP A 46 -39.53 -1.32 24.27
CA ASP A 46 -40.08 -0.15 23.53
C ASP A 46 -39.03 0.83 23.04
N GLY A 47 -37.73 0.55 23.34
CA GLY A 47 -36.63 1.43 22.97
C GLY A 47 -36.47 2.66 23.86
N SER A 48 -37.27 2.79 24.93
CA SER A 48 -37.14 3.90 25.88
C SER A 48 -35.95 3.69 26.81
N GLU A 49 -35.45 4.81 27.34
CA GLU A 49 -34.30 4.86 28.26
C GLU A 49 -33.04 4.15 27.72
N PRO A 50 -32.54 4.55 26.54
CA PRO A 50 -31.32 3.96 26.02
C PRO A 50 -30.13 4.35 26.89
N VAL A 51 -29.18 3.43 27.04
CA VAL A 51 -27.90 3.71 27.67
C VAL A 51 -26.81 3.76 26.60
N PHE A 52 -25.85 4.63 26.78
CA PHE A 52 -24.70 4.77 25.92
C PHE A 52 -23.48 4.11 26.59
N LEU A 53 -22.91 3.12 25.94
CA LEU A 53 -21.67 2.47 26.34
C LEU A 53 -20.54 3.10 25.56
N SER A 54 -19.50 3.57 26.25
CA SER A 54 -18.34 4.20 25.65
C SER A 54 -17.06 3.55 26.15
N THR A 55 -16.12 3.32 25.26
CA THR A 55 -14.79 2.81 25.59
C THR A 55 -13.72 3.43 24.69
N GLY A 56 -12.54 3.67 25.23
CA GLY A 56 -11.38 4.17 24.50
C GLY A 56 -10.34 3.10 24.22
N SER A 57 -10.47 1.91 24.80
CA SER A 57 -9.48 0.84 24.60
C SER A 57 -10.08 -0.54 24.86
N GLU A 58 -9.41 -1.56 24.34
CA GLU A 58 -9.78 -2.97 24.46
C GLU A 58 -9.85 -3.48 25.91
N GLN A 59 -8.92 -3.03 26.73
CA GLN A 59 -8.82 -3.45 28.15
C GLN A 59 -9.28 -2.37 29.13
N GLY A 60 -9.66 -1.22 28.61
CA GLY A 60 -10.14 -0.11 29.44
C GLY A 60 -11.53 -0.33 30.00
N PRO A 61 -11.93 0.53 30.95
CA PRO A 61 -13.31 0.49 31.45
C PRO A 61 -14.27 0.93 30.35
N VAL A 62 -15.40 0.27 30.30
CA VAL A 62 -16.57 0.70 29.52
C VAL A 62 -17.40 1.61 30.39
N GLN A 63 -17.49 2.85 30.03
CA GLN A 63 -18.32 3.85 30.69
C GLN A 63 -19.76 3.72 30.20
N VAL A 64 -20.70 3.70 31.12
CA VAL A 64 -22.12 3.59 30.83
C VAL A 64 -22.81 4.89 31.24
N PHE A 65 -23.41 5.53 30.27
CA PHE A 65 -24.12 6.80 30.44
C PHE A 65 -25.62 6.61 30.23
N ASP A 66 -26.40 7.42 30.90
CA ASP A 66 -27.85 7.50 30.68
C ASP A 66 -28.18 8.36 29.44
N SER A 67 -29.47 8.47 29.14
CA SER A 67 -29.98 9.30 28.04
C SER A 67 -29.67 10.80 28.18
N ASP A 68 -29.41 11.27 29.39
CA ASP A 68 -29.13 12.67 29.70
C ASP A 68 -27.62 12.96 29.73
N GLY A 69 -26.78 11.93 29.47
CA GLY A 69 -25.33 12.02 29.49
C GLY A 69 -24.72 11.88 30.88
N GLY A 70 -25.50 11.47 31.89
CA GLY A 70 -24.99 11.17 33.23
C GLY A 70 -24.25 9.84 33.27
N LEU A 71 -23.09 9.79 33.91
CA LEU A 71 -22.35 8.55 34.11
C LEU A 71 -23.06 7.69 35.16
N ILE A 72 -23.54 6.52 34.74
CA ILE A 72 -24.19 5.54 35.64
C ILE A 72 -23.12 4.68 36.33
N THR A 73 -22.24 4.05 35.56
CA THR A 73 -21.24 3.11 36.11
C THR A 73 -20.09 2.89 35.13
N ASN A 74 -19.01 2.24 35.61
CA ASN A 74 -17.90 1.78 34.80
C ASN A 74 -17.83 0.24 34.88
N LEU A 75 -17.94 -0.41 33.74
CA LEU A 75 -17.82 -1.86 33.61
C LEU A 75 -16.42 -2.21 33.09
N ARG A 76 -15.80 -3.23 33.64
CA ARG A 76 -14.55 -3.77 33.11
C ARG A 76 -14.81 -5.06 32.33
N PRO A 77 -14.24 -5.21 31.13
CA PRO A 77 -14.35 -6.45 30.37
C PRO A 77 -13.88 -7.65 31.22
N GLY A 78 -14.63 -8.73 31.20
CA GLY A 78 -14.35 -9.94 31.95
C GLY A 78 -14.67 -9.90 33.45
N ALA A 79 -15.00 -8.76 34.01
CA ALA A 79 -15.38 -8.63 35.41
C ALA A 79 -16.87 -8.97 35.66
N GLU A 80 -17.26 -8.94 36.91
CA GLU A 80 -18.67 -9.02 37.28
C GLU A 80 -19.47 -7.86 36.71
N GLY A 81 -20.71 -8.12 36.29
CA GLY A 81 -21.60 -7.10 35.77
C GLY A 81 -22.11 -6.17 36.86
N ALA A 82 -22.69 -5.07 36.45
CA ALA A 82 -23.41 -4.14 37.32
C ALA A 82 -24.88 -4.00 36.88
N GLU A 83 -25.70 -3.57 37.80
CA GLU A 83 -27.09 -3.23 37.51
C GLU A 83 -27.14 -1.85 36.85
N VAL A 84 -27.69 -1.79 35.65
CA VAL A 84 -27.85 -0.59 34.85
C VAL A 84 -29.35 -0.42 34.56
N GLN A 85 -29.97 0.57 35.16
CA GLN A 85 -31.42 0.86 35.02
C GLN A 85 -32.32 -0.37 35.26
N GLY A 86 -31.98 -1.19 36.25
CA GLY A 86 -32.72 -2.42 36.57
C GLY A 86 -32.36 -3.63 35.73
N LEU A 87 -31.40 -3.52 34.81
CA LEU A 87 -30.90 -4.64 34.02
C LEU A 87 -29.47 -5.01 34.45
N PRO A 88 -29.23 -6.28 34.83
CA PRO A 88 -27.88 -6.75 35.08
C PRO A 88 -27.10 -6.84 33.77
N LEU A 89 -26.17 -5.91 33.57
CA LEU A 89 -25.33 -5.79 32.37
C LEU A 89 -23.90 -6.21 32.69
N ARG A 90 -23.35 -7.11 31.88
CA ARG A 90 -21.95 -7.56 31.96
C ARG A 90 -21.29 -7.39 30.62
N VAL A 91 -20.11 -6.79 30.61
CA VAL A 91 -19.23 -6.77 29.45
C VAL A 91 -18.28 -7.95 29.56
N VAL A 92 -18.32 -8.85 28.59
CA VAL A 92 -17.50 -10.07 28.57
C VAL A 92 -16.13 -9.74 27.95
N GLU A 93 -16.13 -9.19 26.76
CA GLU A 93 -14.90 -8.84 26.03
C GLU A 93 -15.18 -7.76 24.99
N ILE A 94 -14.10 -7.10 24.57
CA ILE A 94 -14.10 -6.18 23.45
C ILE A 94 -13.10 -6.72 22.43
N MET A 95 -13.54 -6.93 21.19
CA MET A 95 -12.71 -7.45 20.13
C MET A 95 -12.22 -6.32 19.22
N PRO A 96 -10.89 -6.16 19.07
CA PRO A 96 -10.34 -5.24 18.12
C PRO A 96 -10.48 -5.79 16.69
N ALA A 97 -10.55 -4.88 15.73
CA ALA A 97 -10.43 -5.22 14.32
C ALA A 97 -9.33 -4.38 13.68
N SER A 98 -8.61 -4.99 12.78
CA SER A 98 -7.67 -4.30 11.93
C SER A 98 -8.26 -4.18 10.53
N GLY A 99 -8.52 -2.96 10.09
CA GLY A 99 -8.91 -2.69 8.72
C GLY A 99 -7.69 -2.86 7.80
N LEU A 100 -7.73 -3.82 6.89
CA LEU A 100 -6.68 -4.01 5.89
C LEU A 100 -7.18 -3.49 4.55
N LEU A 101 -6.63 -2.38 4.08
CA LEU A 101 -6.87 -1.89 2.74
C LEU A 101 -5.94 -2.60 1.75
N LEU A 102 -6.49 -3.53 0.97
CA LEU A 102 -5.78 -4.18 -0.12
C LEU A 102 -5.95 -3.38 -1.40
N LYS A 103 -4.95 -2.60 -1.77
CA LYS A 103 -4.93 -1.85 -3.03
C LYS A 103 -4.10 -2.63 -4.07
N ARG A 104 -4.75 -3.11 -5.12
CA ARG A 104 -4.10 -3.67 -6.29
C ARG A 104 -4.07 -2.60 -7.39
N ASP A 105 -2.88 -2.11 -7.70
CA ASP A 105 -2.68 -1.15 -8.77
C ASP A 105 -2.17 -1.89 -10.02
N PRO A 106 -2.99 -2.01 -11.08
CA PRO A 106 -2.59 -2.66 -12.33
C PRO A 106 -1.59 -1.84 -13.14
N GLY A 107 -1.39 -0.55 -12.81
CA GLY A 107 -0.44 0.33 -13.47
C GLY A 107 1.02 0.06 -13.09
N VAL A 108 1.27 -0.53 -11.93
CA VAL A 108 2.64 -0.79 -11.43
C VAL A 108 3.47 -1.63 -12.41
N PRO A 109 2.99 -2.77 -12.96
CA PRO A 109 3.74 -3.53 -13.94
C PRO A 109 4.07 -2.75 -15.22
N LEU A 110 3.15 -1.90 -15.66
CA LEU A 110 3.33 -1.03 -16.83
C LEU A 110 4.46 -0.02 -16.64
N VAL A 111 4.53 0.59 -15.45
CA VAL A 111 5.60 1.53 -15.10
C VAL A 111 6.96 0.82 -15.12
N TYR A 112 7.06 -0.37 -14.49
CA TYR A 112 8.31 -1.14 -14.52
C TYR A 112 8.71 -1.58 -15.93
N ALA A 113 7.75 -1.98 -16.76
CA ALA A 113 7.99 -2.29 -18.17
C ALA A 113 8.53 -1.06 -18.92
N GLY A 114 7.96 0.12 -18.70
CA GLY A 114 8.44 1.38 -19.25
C GLY A 114 9.89 1.69 -18.84
N PHE A 115 10.23 1.52 -17.57
CA PHE A 115 11.59 1.67 -17.08
C PHE A 115 12.55 0.69 -17.74
N ALA A 116 12.16 -0.58 -17.86
CA ALA A 116 12.99 -1.60 -18.51
C ALA A 116 13.29 -1.24 -19.97
N ILE A 117 12.29 -0.81 -20.74
CA ILE A 117 12.44 -0.38 -22.12
C ILE A 117 13.37 0.85 -22.21
N THR A 118 13.20 1.81 -21.31
CA THR A 118 14.03 3.01 -21.27
C THR A 118 15.50 2.67 -21.00
N LEU A 119 15.76 1.77 -20.04
CA LEU A 119 17.11 1.30 -19.74
C LEU A 119 17.75 0.55 -20.91
N LEU A 120 16.97 -0.33 -21.56
CA LEU A 120 17.43 -1.04 -22.76
C LEU A 120 17.74 -0.07 -23.91
N GLY A 121 16.84 0.89 -24.18
CA GLY A 121 17.05 1.90 -25.21
C GLY A 121 18.27 2.78 -24.92
N GLY A 122 18.44 3.20 -23.66
CA GLY A 122 19.62 3.93 -23.22
C GLY A 122 20.92 3.12 -23.37
N GLY A 123 20.89 1.85 -23.00
CA GLY A 123 22.01 0.92 -23.17
C GLY A 123 22.40 0.75 -24.64
N LEU A 124 21.41 0.51 -25.51
CA LEU A 124 21.62 0.40 -26.96
C LEU A 124 22.16 1.70 -27.57
N SER A 125 21.71 2.84 -27.09
CA SER A 125 22.24 4.17 -27.54
C SER A 125 23.70 4.34 -27.17
N MET A 126 24.23 3.61 -26.23
CA MET A 126 25.63 3.62 -25.83
C MET A 126 26.52 2.80 -26.79
N VAL A 127 25.95 1.94 -27.61
CA VAL A 127 26.70 1.13 -28.56
C VAL A 127 27.27 2.04 -29.67
N ALA A 128 28.59 1.98 -29.87
CA ALA A 128 29.24 2.75 -30.90
C ALA A 128 28.89 2.19 -32.28
N THR A 129 28.23 2.99 -33.09
CA THR A 129 27.96 2.63 -34.48
C THR A 129 29.13 3.10 -35.36
N ARG A 130 29.67 2.17 -36.16
CA ARG A 130 30.73 2.42 -37.11
C ARG A 130 30.20 2.16 -38.50
N GLN A 131 30.39 3.09 -39.40
CA GLN A 131 30.04 2.96 -40.81
C GLN A 131 31.29 3.12 -41.64
N ILE A 132 31.51 2.20 -42.55
CA ILE A 132 32.64 2.22 -43.47
C ILE A 132 32.06 2.13 -44.87
N TRP A 133 32.52 2.99 -45.77
CA TRP A 133 32.16 2.92 -47.15
C TRP A 133 33.41 3.04 -48.03
N ALA A 134 33.41 2.31 -49.12
CA ALA A 134 34.46 2.30 -50.09
C ALA A 134 33.91 2.66 -51.47
N VAL A 135 34.59 3.55 -52.16
CA VAL A 135 34.26 3.95 -53.52
C VAL A 135 35.46 3.64 -54.42
N ALA A 136 35.23 2.78 -55.40
CA ALA A 136 36.25 2.41 -56.38
C ALA A 136 36.24 3.40 -57.55
N GLU A 137 37.39 4.03 -57.82
CA GLU A 137 37.60 4.86 -59.00
C GLU A 137 38.24 4.00 -60.09
N THR A 138 37.39 3.51 -61.00
CA THR A 138 37.79 2.52 -62.04
C THR A 138 38.84 3.04 -63.01
N GLN A 139 38.89 4.35 -63.24
CA GLN A 139 39.84 4.94 -64.17
C GLN A 139 41.28 5.01 -63.63
N GLN A 140 41.47 5.10 -62.34
CA GLN A 140 42.78 5.22 -61.71
C GLN A 140 43.20 4.02 -60.89
N ALA A 141 42.36 2.95 -60.86
CA ALA A 141 42.56 1.79 -60.03
C ALA A 141 42.76 2.14 -58.52
N LYS A 142 42.06 3.17 -58.06
CA LYS A 142 42.13 3.66 -56.67
C LYS A 142 40.87 3.35 -55.93
N LEU A 143 41.04 2.95 -54.68
CA LEU A 143 39.94 2.72 -53.74
C LEU A 143 39.97 3.83 -52.68
N HIS A 144 38.89 4.60 -52.63
CA HIS A 144 38.70 5.60 -51.57
C HIS A 144 37.87 4.98 -50.46
N VAL A 145 38.46 4.86 -49.26
CA VAL A 145 37.77 4.32 -48.10
C VAL A 145 37.54 5.43 -47.10
N GLY A 146 36.29 5.59 -46.72
CA GLY A 146 35.86 6.54 -45.70
C GLY A 146 35.11 5.84 -44.57
N GLY A 147 35.15 6.41 -43.39
CA GLY A 147 34.39 5.87 -42.26
C GLY A 147 33.94 6.94 -41.30
N LEU A 148 32.84 6.69 -40.64
CA LEU A 148 32.27 7.54 -39.59
C LEU A 148 31.99 6.70 -38.34
N CYS A 149 32.27 7.27 -37.18
CA CYS A 149 31.96 6.71 -35.89
C CYS A 149 31.25 7.75 -35.04
N ASN A 150 30.16 7.37 -34.37
CA ASN A 150 29.35 8.28 -33.56
C ASN A 150 29.96 8.62 -32.19
N ARG A 151 30.98 7.89 -31.70
CA ARG A 151 31.47 8.08 -30.34
C ARG A 151 32.96 8.30 -30.15
N ASN A 152 33.80 7.64 -30.88
CA ASN A 152 35.26 7.77 -30.76
C ASN A 152 35.92 7.95 -32.14
N LEU A 153 35.78 9.13 -32.68
CA LEU A 153 36.29 9.45 -34.00
C LEU A 153 37.82 9.33 -34.05
N ALA A 154 38.51 9.76 -33.00
CA ALA A 154 39.97 9.70 -32.93
C ALA A 154 40.52 8.25 -32.88
N GLY A 155 39.89 7.39 -32.07
CA GLY A 155 40.23 5.97 -32.01
C GLY A 155 39.90 5.25 -33.33
N PHE A 156 38.79 5.58 -33.96
CA PHE A 156 38.39 5.02 -35.23
C PHE A 156 39.32 5.43 -36.36
N ALA A 157 39.80 6.67 -36.37
CA ALA A 157 40.75 7.16 -37.35
C ALA A 157 42.10 6.41 -37.32
N THR A 158 42.51 5.90 -36.16
CA THR A 158 43.69 5.04 -35.98
C THR A 158 43.44 3.58 -36.34
N GLU A 159 42.23 3.08 -36.12
CA GLU A 159 41.85 1.69 -36.44
C GLU A 159 41.57 1.48 -37.93
N LEU A 160 41.02 2.47 -38.63
CA LEU A 160 40.61 2.33 -40.03
C LEU A 160 41.75 1.89 -40.95
N PRO A 161 42.98 2.48 -40.91
CA PRO A 161 44.12 2.04 -41.73
C PRO A 161 44.53 0.60 -41.41
N GLN A 162 44.44 0.18 -40.13
CA GLN A 162 44.78 -1.17 -39.72
C GLN A 162 43.78 -2.22 -40.26
N LEU A 163 42.49 -1.84 -40.33
CA LEU A 163 41.44 -2.69 -40.91
C LEU A 163 41.67 -2.85 -42.43
N ILE A 164 42.01 -1.79 -43.13
CA ILE A 164 42.31 -1.80 -44.59
C ILE A 164 43.51 -2.72 -44.85
N ASN A 165 44.59 -2.55 -44.10
CA ASN A 165 45.80 -3.37 -44.27
C ASN A 165 45.55 -4.88 -43.97
N ARG A 166 44.63 -5.22 -43.08
CA ARG A 166 44.22 -6.61 -42.86
C ARG A 166 43.45 -7.20 -44.03
N VAL A 167 42.62 -6.42 -44.68
CA VAL A 167 41.88 -6.89 -45.87
C VAL A 167 42.80 -7.14 -47.00
N ASP A 168 43.80 -6.27 -47.24
CA ASP A 168 44.85 -6.47 -48.27
C ASP A 168 45.69 -7.73 -48.03
N ALA A 169 46.04 -8.01 -46.76
CA ALA A 169 46.77 -9.21 -46.39
C ALA A 169 45.97 -10.52 -46.56
N LEU A 170 44.66 -10.47 -46.69
CA LEU A 170 43.77 -11.64 -46.90
C LEU A 170 43.56 -11.94 -48.38
N HIS A 171 43.93 -11.00 -49.32
CA HIS A 171 43.72 -11.10 -50.75
C HIS A 171 45.02 -11.24 -51.55
N GLY A 172 46.18 -11.16 -50.91
CA GLY A 172 47.49 -11.43 -51.47
C GLY A 172 47.98 -12.81 -51.01
#